data_b7b2548a090d883261ac31da33b5d4b6
#
_entry.id   b7b2548a090d883261ac31da33b5d4b6
#
_cell.length_a   1.000
_cell.length_b   1.000
_cell.length_c   1.000
_cell.angle_alpha   90.00
_cell.angle_beta   90.00
_cell.angle_gamma   90.00
#
_symmetry.space_group_name_H-M   'P 1'
#
loop_
_entity.id
_entity.type
_entity.pdbx_description
1 polymer ?
#
loop_
_entity_poly.entity_id
_entity_poly.type
_entity_poly.pdbx_seq_one_letter_code
_entity_poly.pdbx_strand_id
1 'polypeptide(L)'
;MKQIITLLTACLLISCQEKGQTGTNETLHSIMNRTAIRSYQAQAISADTIELLLRAGMAAPSCVNLQPWELLVLTDKESREKAVRGLGCNDFVSAAPVVIIPCANMQKIFDGDTYNWMADLSAVSENILVAAQGLGLGGCWVGGWPNDSRVSGLRREFGLPEHIIPVSILPIGYPAEHPGPKDKWKPEKVHYNKW
;
A
#
# COMPACT_ATOMS: atom_id res chain seq x y z
N MET A 1 27.37 77.63 7.37
CA MET A 1 27.22 76.37 8.10
C MET A 1 26.22 75.52 7.39
N LYS A 2 26.67 74.60 6.53
CA LYS A 2 25.83 73.69 5.78
C LYS A 2 26.04 72.31 6.38
N GLN A 3 25.04 71.75 7.06
CA GLN A 3 25.05 70.38 7.56
C GLN A 3 24.74 69.44 6.42
N ILE A 4 25.64 68.52 6.13
CA ILE A 4 25.47 67.45 5.18
C ILE A 4 24.88 66.27 5.99
N ILE A 5 23.63 65.95 5.68
CA ILE A 5 22.96 64.74 6.23
C ILE A 5 23.33 63.60 5.31
N THR A 6 24.16 62.70 5.80
CA THR A 6 24.49 61.47 5.09
C THR A 6 23.45 60.43 5.40
N LEU A 7 22.62 60.10 4.43
CA LEU A 7 21.63 59.02 4.53
C LEU A 7 22.35 57.68 4.32
N LEU A 8 22.47 56.90 5.40
CA LEU A 8 22.96 55.54 5.37
C LEU A 8 21.79 54.63 4.92
N THR A 9 21.80 54.22 3.65
CA THR A 9 20.88 53.21 3.14
C THR A 9 21.39 51.81 3.56
N ALA A 10 20.81 51.28 4.63
CA ALA A 10 21.07 49.89 5.04
C ALA A 10 20.32 48.96 4.08
N CYS A 11 21.00 48.37 3.09
CA CYS A 11 20.50 47.24 2.33
C CYS A 11 20.41 46.02 3.25
N LEU A 12 19.21 45.71 3.71
CA LEU A 12 18.90 44.40 4.29
C LEU A 12 18.97 43.36 3.16
N LEU A 13 20.08 42.68 3.05
CA LEU A 13 20.20 41.43 2.32
C LEU A 13 19.40 40.38 3.09
N ILE A 14 18.15 40.19 2.70
CA ILE A 14 17.38 39.03 3.12
C ILE A 14 18.04 37.84 2.40
N SER A 15 18.99 37.21 3.07
CA SER A 15 19.50 35.90 2.70
C SER A 15 18.35 34.93 2.87
N CYS A 16 17.71 34.55 1.75
CA CYS A 16 16.92 33.33 1.70
C CYS A 16 17.89 32.16 1.91
N GLN A 17 18.12 31.86 3.19
CA GLN A 17 18.68 30.56 3.55
C GLN A 17 17.61 29.53 3.19
N GLU A 18 17.77 28.87 2.05
CA GLU A 18 17.11 27.57 1.82
C GLU A 18 17.51 26.69 3.00
N LYS A 19 16.61 26.59 3.96
CA LYS A 19 16.70 25.53 4.96
C LYS A 19 16.63 24.25 4.17
N GLY A 20 17.79 23.63 3.93
CA GLY A 20 17.86 22.28 3.45
C GLY A 20 16.89 21.46 4.30
N GLN A 21 15.84 20.96 3.64
CA GLN A 21 14.81 20.17 4.29
C GLN A 21 15.46 18.84 4.71
N THR A 22 16.07 18.84 5.92
CA THR A 22 16.47 17.63 6.65
C THR A 22 15.26 17.03 7.37
N GLY A 23 14.04 17.44 6.99
CA GLY A 23 12.81 16.75 7.35
C GLY A 23 12.81 15.40 6.62
N THR A 24 12.75 14.32 7.36
CA THR A 24 12.51 12.98 6.80
C THR A 24 11.31 13.08 5.87
N ASN A 25 11.52 12.81 4.57
CA ASN A 25 10.44 12.77 3.60
C ASN A 25 9.43 11.71 4.07
N GLU A 26 8.21 12.12 4.41
CA GLU A 26 7.17 11.25 4.99
C GLU A 26 6.87 10.05 4.08
N THR A 27 6.96 10.24 2.77
CA THR A 27 6.80 9.15 1.80
C THR A 27 7.91 8.11 1.93
N LEU A 28 9.17 8.56 2.00
CA LEU A 28 10.31 7.65 2.21
C LEU A 28 10.23 6.99 3.58
N HIS A 29 9.81 7.73 4.61
CA HIS A 29 9.60 7.18 5.94
C HIS A 29 8.58 6.03 5.90
N SER A 30 7.43 6.22 5.25
CA SER A 30 6.39 5.19 5.11
C SER A 30 6.91 3.95 4.38
N ILE A 31 7.64 4.12 3.27
CA ILE A 31 8.21 3.02 2.50
C ILE A 31 9.24 2.23 3.32
N MET A 32 10.17 2.92 3.99
CA MET A 32 11.27 2.30 4.71
C MET A 32 10.84 1.60 6.00
N ASN A 33 9.79 2.12 6.65
CA ASN A 33 9.32 1.60 7.94
C ASN A 33 8.14 0.62 7.80
N ARG A 34 7.55 0.50 6.61
CA ARG A 34 6.48 -0.48 6.40
C ARG A 34 7.00 -1.90 6.68
N THR A 35 6.34 -2.55 7.62
CA THR A 35 6.59 -3.94 7.97
C THR A 35 5.29 -4.73 8.02
N ALA A 36 5.37 -6.06 7.99
CA ALA A 36 4.18 -6.91 8.08
C ALA A 36 3.66 -6.94 9.52
N ILE A 37 2.42 -6.51 9.71
CA ILE A 37 1.67 -6.55 10.97
C ILE A 37 0.62 -7.66 10.90
N ARG A 38 0.55 -8.48 11.93
CA ARG A 38 -0.38 -9.61 12.05
C ARG A 38 -1.19 -9.62 13.35
N SER A 39 -0.94 -8.64 14.22
CA SER A 39 -1.69 -8.41 15.45
C SER A 39 -2.30 -7.02 15.42
N TYR A 40 -3.60 -6.91 15.68
CA TYR A 40 -4.37 -5.68 15.51
C TYR A 40 -5.14 -5.32 16.77
N GLN A 41 -5.30 -4.03 17.02
CA GLN A 41 -6.19 -3.51 18.06
C GLN A 41 -7.65 -3.67 17.61
N ALA A 42 -8.56 -3.84 18.57
CA ALA A 42 -10.00 -3.94 18.31
C ALA A 42 -10.64 -2.57 18.00
N GLN A 43 -9.97 -1.77 17.15
CA GLN A 43 -10.40 -0.44 16.77
C GLN A 43 -10.87 -0.45 15.31
N ALA A 44 -12.07 0.04 15.05
CA ALA A 44 -12.61 0.18 13.71
C ALA A 44 -11.84 1.23 12.89
N ILE A 45 -11.74 1.01 11.60
CA ILE A 45 -11.23 1.99 10.63
C ILE A 45 -12.43 2.73 10.04
N SER A 46 -12.36 4.07 9.94
CA SER A 46 -13.43 4.88 9.37
C SER A 46 -13.60 4.62 7.86
N ALA A 47 -14.80 4.84 7.35
CA ALA A 47 -15.09 4.72 5.92
C ALA A 47 -14.19 5.63 5.08
N ASP A 48 -13.94 6.86 5.54
CA ASP A 48 -13.06 7.82 4.85
C ASP A 48 -11.62 7.30 4.77
N THR A 49 -11.13 6.69 5.85
CA THR A 49 -9.78 6.08 5.86
C THR A 49 -9.71 4.89 4.91
N ILE A 50 -10.74 4.06 4.86
CA ILE A 50 -10.83 2.95 3.90
C ILE A 50 -10.81 3.51 2.47
N GLU A 51 -11.60 4.55 2.18
CA GLU A 51 -11.61 5.17 0.85
C GLU A 51 -10.22 5.70 0.47
N LEU A 52 -9.48 6.34 1.39
CA LEU A 52 -8.11 6.79 1.13
C LEU A 52 -7.19 5.62 0.75
N LEU A 53 -7.30 4.48 1.42
CA LEU A 53 -6.53 3.28 1.09
C LEU A 53 -6.85 2.76 -0.32
N LEU A 54 -8.15 2.72 -0.67
CA LEU A 54 -8.60 2.27 -2.00
C LEU A 54 -8.11 3.22 -3.09
N ARG A 55 -8.21 4.54 -2.87
CA ARG A 55 -7.69 5.56 -3.80
C ARG A 55 -6.18 5.45 -3.98
N ALA A 56 -5.43 5.22 -2.90
CA ALA A 56 -3.99 4.99 -2.98
C ALA A 56 -3.65 3.76 -3.83
N GLY A 57 -4.39 2.66 -3.63
CA GLY A 57 -4.26 1.46 -4.46
C GLY A 57 -4.52 1.76 -5.93
N MET A 58 -5.65 2.40 -6.24
CA MET A 58 -6.05 2.73 -7.61
C MET A 58 -5.16 3.79 -8.29
N ALA A 59 -4.28 4.47 -7.55
CA ALA A 59 -3.26 5.36 -8.11
C ALA A 59 -2.05 4.60 -8.68
N ALA A 60 -2.02 3.28 -8.59
CA ALA A 60 -0.96 2.46 -9.16
C ALA A 60 -0.93 2.56 -10.71
N PRO A 61 0.24 2.43 -11.34
CA PRO A 61 0.31 2.25 -12.78
C PRO A 61 -0.24 0.89 -13.20
N SER A 62 -0.67 0.77 -14.45
CA SER A 62 -1.03 -0.50 -15.07
C SER A 62 -0.58 -0.58 -16.51
N CYS A 63 -0.45 -1.79 -17.05
CA CYS A 63 -0.11 -2.03 -18.43
C CYS A 63 -1.08 -1.26 -19.34
N VAL A 64 -0.53 -0.38 -20.19
CA VAL A 64 -1.26 0.56 -21.07
C VAL A 64 -2.47 1.25 -20.42
N ASN A 65 -2.42 1.43 -19.10
CA ASN A 65 -3.46 2.07 -18.28
C ASN A 65 -4.83 1.36 -18.33
N LEU A 66 -4.86 0.03 -18.44
CA LEU A 66 -6.11 -0.74 -18.49
C LEU A 66 -6.79 -0.89 -17.14
N GLN A 67 -6.04 -0.72 -16.04
CA GLN A 67 -6.59 -0.74 -14.68
C GLN A 67 -7.42 -2.01 -14.40
N PRO A 68 -6.83 -3.22 -14.55
CA PRO A 68 -7.57 -4.48 -14.49
C PRO A 68 -7.93 -4.92 -13.08
N TRP A 69 -7.92 -4.00 -12.12
CA TRP A 69 -8.19 -4.30 -10.72
C TRP A 69 -9.67 -4.15 -10.36
N GLU A 70 -10.12 -5.05 -9.50
CA GLU A 70 -11.34 -4.95 -8.70
C GLU A 70 -10.92 -5.12 -7.23
N LEU A 71 -11.54 -4.38 -6.32
CA LEU A 71 -11.19 -4.41 -4.90
C LEU A 71 -12.37 -4.92 -4.08
N LEU A 72 -12.24 -6.12 -3.49
CA LEU A 72 -13.22 -6.64 -2.55
C LEU A 72 -12.83 -6.20 -1.14
N VAL A 73 -13.72 -5.49 -0.45
CA VAL A 73 -13.49 -4.91 0.88
C VAL A 73 -14.39 -5.59 1.91
N LEU A 74 -13.78 -6.16 2.94
CA LEU A 74 -14.46 -6.90 3.99
C LEU A 74 -14.37 -6.12 5.31
N THR A 75 -15.49 -5.62 5.80
CA THR A 75 -15.57 -4.82 7.02
C THR A 75 -16.33 -5.52 8.15
N ASP A 76 -17.17 -6.47 7.84
CA ASP A 76 -17.89 -7.26 8.82
C ASP A 76 -17.16 -8.55 9.20
N LYS A 77 -17.43 -9.06 10.40
CA LYS A 77 -16.76 -10.22 10.96
C LYS A 77 -16.97 -11.48 10.12
N GLU A 78 -18.20 -11.72 9.67
CA GLU A 78 -18.54 -12.92 8.91
C GLU A 78 -17.75 -12.99 7.60
N SER A 79 -17.67 -11.88 6.87
CA SER A 79 -16.91 -11.79 5.62
C SER A 79 -15.42 -12.00 5.84
N ARG A 80 -14.83 -11.48 6.93
CA ARG A 80 -13.42 -11.72 7.26
C ARG A 80 -13.16 -13.19 7.63
N GLU A 81 -14.09 -13.85 8.32
CA GLU A 81 -14.01 -15.29 8.60
C GLU A 81 -14.16 -16.13 7.31
N LYS A 82 -14.99 -15.70 6.35
CA LYS A 82 -15.04 -16.30 5.00
C LYS A 82 -13.67 -16.24 4.30
N ALA A 83 -12.95 -15.10 4.41
CA ALA A 83 -11.61 -14.99 3.84
C ALA A 83 -10.65 -16.02 4.45
N VAL A 84 -10.66 -16.23 5.77
CA VAL A 84 -9.84 -17.25 6.44
C VAL A 84 -10.21 -18.66 5.94
N ARG A 85 -11.50 -18.99 5.84
CA ARG A 85 -11.93 -20.28 5.29
C ARG A 85 -11.48 -20.50 3.86
N GLY A 86 -11.60 -19.47 3.02
CA GLY A 86 -11.13 -19.52 1.64
C GLY A 86 -9.62 -19.70 1.50
N LEU A 87 -8.85 -19.11 2.41
CA LEU A 87 -7.39 -19.25 2.47
C LEU A 87 -6.96 -20.62 3.03
N GLY A 88 -7.76 -21.23 3.89
CA GLY A 88 -7.40 -22.47 4.61
C GLY A 88 -6.29 -22.29 5.64
N CYS A 89 -5.91 -21.06 5.98
CA CYS A 89 -4.87 -20.72 6.95
C CYS A 89 -4.89 -19.23 7.27
N ASN A 90 -3.98 -18.76 8.13
CA ASN A 90 -3.78 -17.36 8.48
C ASN A 90 -4.97 -16.74 9.26
N ASP A 91 -5.30 -17.33 10.41
CA ASP A 91 -6.41 -16.90 11.26
C ASP A 91 -6.34 -15.43 11.67
N PHE A 92 -5.13 -14.83 11.71
CA PHE A 92 -4.93 -13.41 12.00
C PHE A 92 -5.63 -12.47 10.99
N VAL A 93 -5.98 -12.97 9.80
CA VAL A 93 -6.69 -12.19 8.77
C VAL A 93 -8.06 -11.74 9.29
N SER A 94 -8.79 -12.61 9.99
CA SER A 94 -10.10 -12.26 10.54
C SER A 94 -10.03 -11.31 11.75
N ALA A 95 -8.88 -11.22 12.40
CA ALA A 95 -8.64 -10.32 13.53
C ALA A 95 -8.46 -8.85 13.10
N ALA A 96 -8.09 -8.60 11.83
CA ALA A 96 -7.99 -7.25 11.30
C ALA A 96 -9.38 -6.62 11.16
N PRO A 97 -9.57 -5.32 11.50
CA PRO A 97 -10.86 -4.64 11.34
C PRO A 97 -11.32 -4.53 9.88
N VAL A 98 -10.37 -4.52 8.93
CA VAL A 98 -10.64 -4.46 7.50
C VAL A 98 -9.72 -5.43 6.76
N VAL A 99 -10.27 -6.11 5.74
CA VAL A 99 -9.49 -6.89 4.79
C VAL A 99 -9.80 -6.40 3.39
N ILE A 100 -8.77 -6.04 2.63
CA ILE A 100 -8.90 -5.67 1.22
C ILE A 100 -8.32 -6.80 0.37
N ILE A 101 -9.06 -7.25 -0.63
CA ILE A 101 -8.62 -8.31 -1.55
C ILE A 101 -8.54 -7.72 -2.96
N PRO A 102 -7.35 -7.27 -3.40
CA PRO A 102 -7.11 -6.92 -4.80
C PRO A 102 -7.28 -8.14 -5.70
N CYS A 103 -8.19 -8.01 -6.67
CA CYS A 103 -8.53 -9.05 -7.64
C CYS A 103 -8.23 -8.55 -9.05
N ALA A 104 -7.66 -9.40 -9.89
CA ALA A 104 -7.50 -9.13 -11.31
C ALA A 104 -8.79 -9.50 -12.06
N ASN A 105 -9.25 -8.58 -12.91
CA ASN A 105 -10.30 -8.83 -13.87
C ASN A 105 -9.67 -9.22 -15.23
N MET A 106 -9.65 -10.50 -15.51
CA MET A 106 -8.99 -11.06 -16.70
C MET A 106 -9.65 -10.63 -18.03
N GLN A 107 -10.82 -10.01 -17.98
CA GLN A 107 -11.47 -9.42 -19.17
C GLN A 107 -10.99 -7.99 -19.46
N LYS A 108 -10.21 -7.39 -18.56
CA LYS A 108 -9.66 -6.03 -18.68
C LYS A 108 -8.12 -6.02 -18.84
N ILE A 109 -7.50 -7.16 -19.06
CA ILE A 109 -6.05 -7.22 -19.29
C ILE A 109 -5.72 -6.91 -20.76
N PHE A 110 -4.45 -6.59 -21.03
CA PHE A 110 -3.96 -6.41 -22.40
C PHE A 110 -4.03 -7.72 -23.16
N ASP A 111 -4.45 -7.69 -24.42
CA ASP A 111 -4.56 -8.88 -25.26
C ASP A 111 -3.19 -9.57 -25.40
N GLY A 112 -3.16 -10.88 -25.18
CA GLY A 112 -1.93 -11.67 -25.13
C GLY A 112 -1.10 -11.46 -23.86
N ASP A 113 -1.59 -10.68 -22.87
CA ASP A 113 -0.89 -10.50 -21.59
C ASP A 113 -0.85 -11.78 -20.77
N THR A 114 0.37 -12.17 -20.40
CA THR A 114 0.57 -13.35 -19.57
C THR A 114 0.85 -12.99 -18.12
N TYR A 115 1.49 -11.85 -17.83
CA TYR A 115 2.02 -11.54 -16.50
C TYR A 115 1.88 -10.08 -16.02
N ASN A 116 1.63 -9.11 -16.92
CA ASN A 116 1.58 -7.70 -16.53
C ASN A 116 0.50 -7.41 -15.49
N TRP A 117 -0.68 -8.05 -15.61
CA TRP A 117 -1.76 -7.91 -14.64
C TRP A 117 -1.31 -8.23 -13.21
N MET A 118 -0.34 -9.13 -13.05
CA MET A 118 0.24 -9.47 -11.75
C MET A 118 1.08 -8.31 -11.18
N ALA A 119 1.89 -7.67 -12.04
CA ALA A 119 2.66 -6.49 -11.68
C ALA A 119 1.70 -5.35 -11.32
N ASP A 120 0.65 -5.14 -12.09
CA ASP A 120 -0.39 -4.13 -11.85
C ASP A 120 -1.02 -4.32 -10.47
N LEU A 121 -1.49 -5.53 -10.15
CA LEU A 121 -2.12 -5.84 -8.86
C LEU A 121 -1.12 -5.82 -7.69
N SER A 122 0.16 -6.10 -7.97
CA SER A 122 1.23 -5.98 -6.97
C SER A 122 1.49 -4.50 -6.63
N ALA A 123 1.49 -3.63 -7.63
CA ALA A 123 1.60 -2.18 -7.43
C ALA A 123 0.42 -1.63 -6.62
N VAL A 124 -0.83 -2.03 -6.95
CA VAL A 124 -2.04 -1.71 -6.17
C VAL A 124 -1.89 -2.14 -4.72
N SER A 125 -1.47 -3.39 -4.49
CA SER A 125 -1.34 -3.96 -3.15
C SER A 125 -0.29 -3.25 -2.30
N GLU A 126 0.88 -2.94 -2.88
CA GLU A 126 1.94 -2.23 -2.15
C GLU A 126 1.55 -0.77 -1.89
N ASN A 127 0.90 -0.07 -2.84
CA ASN A 127 0.38 1.27 -2.61
C ASN A 127 -0.58 1.31 -1.40
N ILE A 128 -1.50 0.34 -1.29
CA ILE A 128 -2.41 0.22 -0.14
C ILE A 128 -1.61 0.04 1.16
N LEU A 129 -0.60 -0.84 1.18
CA LEU A 129 0.19 -1.12 2.38
C LEU A 129 1.07 0.07 2.79
N VAL A 130 1.66 0.79 1.84
CA VAL A 130 2.45 2.01 2.10
C VAL A 130 1.54 3.12 2.61
N ALA A 131 0.35 3.30 2.01
CA ALA A 131 -0.64 4.25 2.49
C ALA A 131 -1.11 3.92 3.92
N ALA A 132 -1.36 2.64 4.22
CA ALA A 132 -1.70 2.20 5.57
C ALA A 132 -0.62 2.60 6.59
N GLN A 133 0.66 2.38 6.26
CA GLN A 133 1.78 2.81 7.10
C GLN A 133 1.78 4.33 7.32
N GLY A 134 1.56 5.12 6.27
CA GLY A 134 1.50 6.59 6.36
C GLY A 134 0.33 7.10 7.20
N LEU A 135 -0.74 6.33 7.31
CA LEU A 135 -1.94 6.62 8.12
C LEU A 135 -1.84 6.05 9.56
N GLY A 136 -0.69 5.52 9.96
CA GLY A 136 -0.50 4.91 11.29
C GLY A 136 -1.18 3.55 11.43
N LEU A 137 -1.60 2.94 10.33
CA LEU A 137 -2.13 1.59 10.28
C LEU A 137 -1.01 0.59 9.97
N GLY A 138 -1.27 -0.68 10.24
CA GLY A 138 -0.41 -1.79 9.84
C GLY A 138 -1.16 -2.76 8.95
N GLY A 139 -0.43 -3.47 8.11
CA GLY A 139 -1.01 -4.49 7.26
C GLY A 139 -0.02 -5.60 6.93
N CYS A 140 -0.54 -6.67 6.35
CA CYS A 140 0.26 -7.80 5.91
C CYS A 140 -0.17 -8.22 4.50
N TRP A 141 0.81 -8.58 3.67
CA TRP A 141 0.54 -9.21 2.38
C TRP A 141 0.40 -10.71 2.56
N VAL A 142 -0.80 -11.24 2.33
CA VAL A 142 -1.06 -12.67 2.24
C VAL A 142 -1.31 -13.00 0.77
N GLY A 143 -0.60 -13.97 0.21
CA GLY A 143 -0.75 -14.36 -1.21
C GLY A 143 -2.05 -15.15 -1.43
N GLY A 144 -2.81 -14.76 -2.44
CA GLY A 144 -3.85 -15.57 -3.05
C GLY A 144 -3.26 -16.35 -4.22
N TRP A 145 -3.22 -15.72 -5.40
CA TRP A 145 -2.55 -16.27 -6.59
C TRP A 145 -1.01 -16.33 -6.38
N PRO A 146 -0.27 -17.32 -6.92
CA PRO A 146 -0.70 -18.42 -7.80
C PRO A 146 -1.16 -19.71 -7.08
N ASN A 147 -1.57 -19.62 -5.83
CA ASN A 147 -2.01 -20.81 -5.09
C ASN A 147 -3.46 -21.17 -5.47
N ASP A 148 -3.63 -22.19 -6.30
CA ASP A 148 -4.93 -22.62 -6.82
C ASP A 148 -5.95 -22.95 -5.74
N SER A 149 -5.53 -23.55 -4.63
CA SER A 149 -6.44 -23.89 -3.53
C SER A 149 -7.00 -22.64 -2.84
N ARG A 150 -6.17 -21.59 -2.68
CA ARG A 150 -6.59 -20.29 -2.12
C ARG A 150 -7.50 -19.54 -3.08
N VAL A 151 -7.12 -19.49 -4.35
CA VAL A 151 -7.95 -18.85 -5.40
C VAL A 151 -9.33 -19.52 -5.46
N SER A 152 -9.37 -20.85 -5.53
CA SER A 152 -10.63 -21.63 -5.57
C SER A 152 -11.43 -21.48 -4.29
N GLY A 153 -10.76 -21.47 -3.13
CA GLY A 153 -11.38 -21.26 -1.83
C GLY A 153 -12.05 -19.88 -1.73
N LEU A 154 -11.33 -18.83 -2.09
CA LEU A 154 -11.86 -17.46 -2.07
C LEU A 154 -13.01 -17.27 -3.09
N ARG A 155 -12.89 -17.86 -4.28
CA ARG A 155 -13.98 -17.86 -5.27
C ARG A 155 -15.25 -18.48 -4.70
N ARG A 156 -15.15 -19.63 -4.07
CA ARG A 156 -16.29 -20.31 -3.45
C ARG A 156 -16.92 -19.50 -2.33
N GLU A 157 -16.10 -18.92 -1.43
CA GLU A 157 -16.61 -18.18 -0.27
C GLU A 157 -17.29 -16.86 -0.65
N PHE A 158 -16.84 -16.20 -1.72
CA PHE A 158 -17.32 -14.89 -2.16
C PHE A 158 -18.10 -14.91 -3.48
N GLY A 159 -18.31 -16.06 -4.09
CA GLY A 159 -19.00 -16.14 -5.38
C GLY A 159 -18.31 -15.41 -6.51
N LEU A 160 -16.95 -15.37 -6.50
CA LEU A 160 -16.20 -14.64 -7.52
C LEU A 160 -16.34 -15.34 -8.88
N PRO A 161 -16.65 -14.57 -9.96
CA PRO A 161 -16.69 -15.12 -11.32
C PRO A 161 -15.34 -15.71 -11.74
N GLU A 162 -15.35 -16.59 -12.73
CA GLU A 162 -14.13 -17.27 -13.20
C GLU A 162 -13.05 -16.30 -13.70
N HIS A 163 -13.44 -15.19 -14.32
CA HIS A 163 -12.53 -14.17 -14.83
C HIS A 163 -11.98 -13.25 -13.73
N ILE A 164 -12.38 -13.39 -12.45
CA ILE A 164 -11.87 -12.63 -11.32
C ILE A 164 -10.88 -13.50 -10.54
N ILE A 165 -9.64 -13.03 -10.44
CA ILE A 165 -8.55 -13.74 -9.74
C ILE A 165 -8.14 -12.95 -8.49
N PRO A 166 -8.38 -13.45 -7.27
CA PRO A 166 -7.87 -12.81 -6.05
C PRO A 166 -6.35 -12.99 -5.97
N VAL A 167 -5.62 -11.85 -6.04
CA VAL A 167 -4.15 -11.84 -6.13
C VAL A 167 -3.51 -11.81 -4.76
N SER A 168 -3.99 -10.92 -3.90
CA SER A 168 -3.49 -10.77 -2.54
C SER A 168 -4.64 -10.52 -1.56
N ILE A 169 -4.40 -10.79 -0.30
CA ILE A 169 -5.32 -10.51 0.80
C ILE A 169 -4.58 -9.63 1.79
N LEU A 170 -5.10 -8.43 2.03
CA LEU A 170 -4.48 -7.39 2.82
C LEU A 170 -5.31 -7.14 4.08
N PRO A 171 -5.06 -7.86 5.19
CA PRO A 171 -5.59 -7.49 6.49
C PRO A 171 -4.93 -6.19 6.95
N ILE A 172 -5.74 -5.21 7.37
CA ILE A 172 -5.32 -3.87 7.76
C ILE A 172 -6.01 -3.45 9.05
N GLY A 173 -5.26 -2.86 9.98
CA GLY A 173 -5.77 -2.39 11.25
C GLY A 173 -4.74 -1.54 12.01
N TYR A 174 -5.15 -0.96 13.13
CA TYR A 174 -4.20 -0.34 14.06
C TYR A 174 -3.32 -1.43 14.66
N PRO A 175 -1.97 -1.29 14.60
CA PRO A 175 -1.07 -2.36 15.04
C PRO A 175 -1.14 -2.54 16.56
N ALA A 176 -1.21 -3.81 17.02
CA ALA A 176 -1.03 -4.21 18.40
C ALA A 176 0.38 -4.77 18.66
N GLU A 177 1.23 -4.77 17.64
CA GLU A 177 2.63 -5.16 17.69
C GLU A 177 3.48 -4.11 16.96
N HIS A 178 4.76 -4.00 17.33
CA HIS A 178 5.66 -3.00 16.76
C HIS A 178 6.99 -3.64 16.35
N PRO A 179 6.99 -4.57 15.39
CA PRO A 179 8.23 -5.09 14.83
C PRO A 179 8.95 -3.96 14.10
N GLY A 180 10.23 -3.78 14.40
CA GLY A 180 11.05 -2.79 13.69
C GLY A 180 11.18 -3.10 12.20
N PRO A 181 11.49 -2.08 11.37
CA PRO A 181 11.79 -2.29 9.98
C PRO A 181 13.02 -3.17 9.80
N LYS A 182 13.04 -3.97 8.73
CA LYS A 182 14.20 -4.81 8.40
C LYS A 182 15.07 -4.06 7.40
N ASP A 183 16.34 -3.89 7.72
CA ASP A 183 17.31 -3.45 6.73
C ASP A 183 17.48 -4.55 5.66
N LYS A 184 17.10 -4.20 4.45
CA LYS A 184 17.17 -5.09 3.27
C LYS A 184 18.15 -4.57 2.23
N TRP A 185 18.85 -3.46 2.53
CA TRP A 185 19.83 -2.90 1.61
C TRP A 185 20.98 -3.88 1.38
N LYS A 186 21.26 -4.15 0.13
CA LYS A 186 22.30 -5.07 -0.32
C LYS A 186 22.98 -4.49 -1.55
N PRO A 187 24.09 -3.73 -1.36
CA PRO A 187 24.78 -3.06 -2.46
C PRO A 187 25.26 -4.04 -3.54
N GLU A 188 25.58 -5.27 -3.17
CA GLU A 188 25.99 -6.32 -4.11
C GLU A 188 24.87 -6.76 -5.09
N LYS A 189 23.65 -6.31 -4.89
CA LYS A 189 22.51 -6.54 -5.81
C LYS A 189 22.26 -5.37 -6.77
N VAL A 190 23.10 -4.34 -6.70
CA VAL A 190 22.99 -3.16 -7.56
C VAL A 190 24.07 -3.18 -8.62
N HIS A 191 23.68 -3.24 -9.87
CA HIS A 191 24.58 -3.28 -11.01
C HIS A 191 24.41 -2.02 -11.85
N TYR A 192 25.52 -1.31 -12.12
CA TYR A 192 25.53 -0.07 -12.91
C TYR A 192 25.98 -0.38 -14.34
N ASN A 193 25.15 0.00 -15.32
CA ASN A 193 25.41 -0.07 -16.76
C ASN A 193 25.62 -1.47 -17.37
N LYS A 194 25.91 -2.46 -16.58
CA LYS A 194 26.04 -3.87 -17.00
C LYS A 194 25.82 -4.79 -15.80
N TRP A 195 25.46 -6.02 -16.08
CA TRP A 195 25.37 -7.11 -15.08
C TRP A 195 26.74 -7.60 -14.68
#